data_d639ae72706c83826f2f88aa5bf6aa42
#
_entry.id   d639ae72706c83826f2f88aa5bf6aa42
#
_cell.length_a   1.000
_cell.length_b   1.000
_cell.length_c   1.000
_cell.angle_alpha   90.00
_cell.angle_beta   90.00
_cell.angle_gamma   90.00
#
_symmetry.space_group_name_H-M   'P 1'
#
loop_
_entity.id
_entity.type
_entity.pdbx_description
1 polymer ?
#
loop_
_entity_poly.entity_id
_entity_poly.type
_entity_poly.pdbx_seq_one_letter_code
_entity_poly.pdbx_strand_id
1 'polypeptide(L)'
;MINMNNDMLTTIIGGAIGLVSALSGVYFQRFLDRRGELNIFYKFCYRKERSVSWGFETGVNNINLFTVPIVFEFQNTTNVTKVVRDVNLLLYKGDSFVCKMDQMDHLRITSKKGNTITNEEHLYYGAEKGSYSFVIGPRNLVHHECEFMYKAQDSELKNLKFDTLKLRYYDEKNKEYLFLIRKINDCWNKKLYPNDKEWILIK
;
A
#
# COMPACT_ATOMS: atom_id res chain seq x y z
N MET A 1 40.74 -26.81 -54.58
CA MET A 1 40.97 -25.80 -53.53
C MET A 1 39.58 -25.44 -52.96
N ILE A 2 39.23 -25.96 -51.81
CA ILE A 2 38.03 -25.62 -51.13
C ILE A 2 38.19 -24.19 -50.57
N ASN A 3 37.29 -23.33 -50.92
CA ASN A 3 37.37 -21.89 -50.63
C ASN A 3 37.06 -21.69 -49.11
N MET A 4 38.01 -22.09 -48.25
CA MET A 4 37.93 -22.06 -46.79
C MET A 4 37.53 -20.69 -46.22
N ASN A 5 37.78 -19.61 -46.95
CA ASN A 5 37.43 -18.26 -46.50
C ASN A 5 35.91 -17.97 -46.56
N ASN A 6 35.20 -18.53 -47.53
CA ASN A 6 33.75 -18.29 -47.65
C ASN A 6 32.95 -19.07 -46.60
N ASP A 7 33.35 -20.31 -46.31
CA ASP A 7 32.67 -21.14 -45.30
C ASP A 7 32.87 -20.56 -43.91
N MET A 8 34.08 -20.06 -43.60
CA MET A 8 34.36 -19.39 -42.33
C MET A 8 33.57 -18.09 -42.18
N LEU A 9 33.47 -17.30 -43.25
CA LEU A 9 32.71 -16.06 -43.25
C LEU A 9 31.20 -16.32 -43.02
N THR A 10 30.66 -17.32 -43.72
CA THR A 10 29.26 -17.73 -43.61
C THR A 10 28.94 -18.22 -42.18
N THR A 11 29.85 -18.96 -41.58
CA THR A 11 29.69 -19.43 -40.17
C THR A 11 29.69 -18.28 -39.17
N ILE A 12 30.60 -17.30 -39.36
CA ILE A 12 30.66 -16.11 -38.47
C ILE A 12 29.40 -15.27 -38.64
N ILE A 13 28.92 -15.02 -39.84
CA ILE A 13 27.70 -14.25 -40.10
C ILE A 13 26.49 -14.99 -39.52
N GLY A 14 26.38 -16.30 -39.74
CA GLY A 14 25.29 -17.10 -39.17
C GLY A 14 25.30 -17.08 -37.65
N GLY A 15 26.47 -17.18 -37.01
CA GLY A 15 26.64 -17.07 -35.59
C GLY A 15 26.22 -15.69 -35.04
N ALA A 16 26.62 -14.62 -35.71
CA ALA A 16 26.25 -13.26 -35.35
C ALA A 16 24.73 -13.02 -35.45
N ILE A 17 24.10 -13.47 -36.52
CA ILE A 17 22.63 -13.37 -36.71
C ILE A 17 21.92 -14.19 -35.64
N GLY A 18 22.39 -15.40 -35.34
CA GLY A 18 21.81 -16.24 -34.28
C GLY A 18 21.87 -15.56 -32.91
N LEU A 19 23.00 -14.95 -32.56
CA LEU A 19 23.20 -14.25 -31.30
C LEU A 19 22.32 -12.99 -31.21
N VAL A 20 22.22 -12.19 -32.24
CA VAL A 20 21.34 -11.03 -32.30
C VAL A 20 19.87 -11.45 -32.17
N SER A 21 19.46 -12.51 -32.84
CA SER A 21 18.08 -13.03 -32.73
C SER A 21 17.75 -13.53 -31.32
N ALA A 22 18.69 -14.25 -30.70
CA ALA A 22 18.50 -14.73 -29.31
C ALA A 22 18.41 -13.57 -28.33
N LEU A 23 19.29 -12.57 -28.43
CA LEU A 23 19.25 -11.38 -27.57
C LEU A 23 17.96 -10.57 -27.77
N SER A 24 17.54 -10.40 -29.04
CA SER A 24 16.27 -9.72 -29.36
C SER A 24 15.07 -10.45 -28.77
N GLY A 25 15.05 -11.78 -28.85
CA GLY A 25 13.99 -12.61 -28.23
C GLY A 25 13.90 -12.43 -26.74
N VAL A 26 15.03 -12.48 -26.03
CA VAL A 26 15.09 -12.25 -24.57
C VAL A 26 14.63 -10.83 -24.21
N TYR A 27 15.04 -9.84 -24.98
CA TYR A 27 14.65 -8.45 -24.74
C TYR A 27 13.14 -8.24 -24.93
N PHE A 28 12.59 -8.83 -25.99
CA PHE A 28 11.18 -8.77 -26.31
C PHE A 28 10.34 -9.51 -25.24
N GLN A 29 10.80 -10.68 -24.79
CA GLN A 29 10.16 -11.41 -23.72
C GLN A 29 10.11 -10.58 -22.42
N ARG A 30 11.22 -9.98 -22.02
CA ARG A 30 11.29 -9.10 -20.85
C ARG A 30 10.38 -7.87 -20.98
N PHE A 31 10.24 -7.33 -22.18
CA PHE A 31 9.31 -6.23 -22.44
C PHE A 31 7.85 -6.69 -22.26
N LEU A 32 7.50 -7.85 -22.80
CA LEU A 32 6.15 -8.41 -22.64
C LEU A 32 5.84 -8.73 -21.18
N ASP A 33 6.79 -9.28 -20.44
CA ASP A 33 6.60 -9.65 -19.04
C ASP A 33 6.33 -8.42 -18.16
N ARG A 34 6.87 -7.27 -18.52
CA ARG A 34 6.64 -6.01 -17.81
C ARG A 34 5.38 -5.27 -18.24
N ARG A 35 4.73 -5.74 -19.30
CA ARG A 35 3.48 -5.14 -19.77
C ARG A 35 2.37 -5.32 -18.75
N GLY A 36 1.69 -4.22 -18.44
CA GLY A 36 0.67 -4.15 -17.41
C GLY A 36 1.07 -3.17 -16.32
N GLU A 37 0.27 -3.11 -15.30
CA GLU A 37 0.41 -2.13 -14.21
C GLU A 37 0.02 -2.74 -12.85
N LEU A 38 0.27 -2.00 -11.80
CA LEU A 38 -0.24 -2.27 -10.47
C LEU A 38 -1.48 -1.41 -10.26
N ASN A 39 -2.66 -2.04 -10.33
CA ASN A 39 -3.92 -1.39 -9.99
C ASN A 39 -4.11 -1.47 -8.48
N ILE A 40 -4.53 -0.36 -7.89
CA ILE A 40 -4.81 -0.28 -6.46
C ILE A 40 -6.26 0.15 -6.29
N PHE A 41 -7.03 -0.69 -5.64
CA PHE A 41 -8.39 -0.38 -5.23
C PHE A 41 -8.43 -0.23 -3.72
N TYR A 42 -9.31 0.63 -3.23
CA TYR A 42 -9.52 0.78 -1.80
C TYR A 42 -10.99 0.87 -1.45
N LYS A 43 -11.26 0.64 -0.18
CA LYS A 43 -12.58 0.77 0.41
C LYS A 43 -12.44 1.11 1.88
N PHE A 44 -13.05 2.19 2.33
CA PHE A 44 -13.16 2.45 3.75
C PHE A 44 -14.18 1.49 4.34
N CYS A 45 -13.79 0.84 5.42
CA CYS A 45 -14.58 -0.25 5.99
C CYS A 45 -14.93 0.01 7.47
N TYR A 46 -15.81 -0.82 7.98
CA TYR A 46 -16.12 -0.88 9.39
C TYR A 46 -15.22 -1.91 10.08
N ARG A 47 -14.48 -1.49 11.09
CA ARG A 47 -13.67 -2.39 11.89
C ARG A 47 -14.55 -2.96 13.03
N LYS A 48 -14.92 -4.21 12.87
CA LYS A 48 -15.87 -4.87 13.79
C LYS A 48 -15.34 -4.98 15.22
N GLU A 49 -14.04 -5.27 15.37
CA GLU A 49 -13.39 -5.45 16.67
C GLU A 49 -13.43 -4.19 17.53
N ARG A 50 -13.44 -3.02 16.89
CA ARG A 50 -13.47 -1.73 17.56
C ARG A 50 -14.78 -0.97 17.43
N SER A 51 -15.72 -1.53 16.69
CA SER A 51 -17.02 -0.90 16.42
C SER A 51 -16.89 0.51 15.80
N VAL A 52 -15.88 0.73 14.95
CA VAL A 52 -15.54 2.03 14.39
C VAL A 52 -15.53 2.01 12.87
N SER A 53 -16.04 3.06 12.26
CA SER A 53 -15.80 3.42 10.86
C SER A 53 -14.71 4.50 10.78
N TRP A 54 -14.34 4.93 9.59
CA TRP A 54 -13.38 6.01 9.46
C TRP A 54 -13.97 7.35 9.95
N GLY A 55 -13.13 8.19 10.53
CA GLY A 55 -13.53 9.50 11.06
C GLY A 55 -12.92 9.83 12.41
N PHE A 56 -13.50 10.85 13.07
CA PHE A 56 -13.06 11.32 14.36
C PHE A 56 -13.83 10.64 15.49
N GLU A 57 -13.10 10.20 16.49
CA GLU A 57 -13.64 9.71 17.74
C GLU A 57 -12.91 10.37 18.94
N THR A 58 -13.59 10.46 20.07
CA THR A 58 -12.95 10.89 21.31
C THR A 58 -12.43 9.66 22.03
N GLY A 59 -11.13 9.56 22.15
CA GLY A 59 -10.48 8.49 22.90
C GLY A 59 -10.48 8.76 24.44
N VAL A 60 -9.81 7.88 25.15
CA VAL A 60 -9.60 8.00 26.60
C VAL A 60 -8.77 9.26 26.89
N ASN A 61 -9.04 9.95 27.98
CA ASN A 61 -8.35 11.19 28.41
C ASN A 61 -8.48 12.40 27.46
N ASN A 62 -9.64 12.55 26.81
CA ASN A 62 -9.90 13.67 25.87
C ASN A 62 -8.90 13.75 24.70
N ILE A 63 -8.32 12.63 24.33
CA ILE A 63 -7.51 12.53 23.12
C ILE A 63 -8.45 12.35 21.94
N ASN A 64 -8.33 13.19 20.94
CA ASN A 64 -9.08 13.04 19.71
C ASN A 64 -8.29 12.15 18.74
N LEU A 65 -8.97 11.16 18.22
CA LEU A 65 -8.43 10.20 17.28
C LEU A 65 -9.09 10.41 15.91
N PHE A 66 -8.28 10.44 14.86
CA PHE A 66 -8.77 10.29 13.51
C PHE A 66 -8.35 8.92 13.01
N THR A 67 -9.31 8.02 12.86
CA THR A 67 -9.06 6.62 12.52
C THR A 67 -9.56 6.33 11.13
N VAL A 68 -8.78 5.58 10.36
CA VAL A 68 -9.11 5.16 9.00
C VAL A 68 -8.90 3.67 8.84
N PRO A 69 -9.91 2.85 9.13
CA PRO A 69 -9.92 1.45 8.73
C PRO A 69 -10.19 1.35 7.23
N ILE A 70 -9.28 0.75 6.50
CA ILE A 70 -9.28 0.70 5.04
C ILE A 70 -8.83 -0.67 4.55
N VAL A 71 -9.49 -1.15 3.53
CA VAL A 71 -9.06 -2.35 2.82
C VAL A 71 -8.51 -1.94 1.47
N PHE A 72 -7.37 -2.50 1.13
CA PHE A 72 -6.75 -2.35 -0.19
C PHE A 72 -6.77 -3.67 -0.94
N GLU A 73 -7.00 -3.58 -2.24
CA GLU A 73 -6.70 -4.63 -3.20
C GLU A 73 -5.61 -4.14 -4.15
N PHE A 74 -4.50 -4.86 -4.19
CA PHE A 74 -3.39 -4.60 -5.11
C PHE A 74 -3.39 -5.68 -6.18
N GLN A 75 -3.74 -5.28 -7.39
CA GLN A 75 -3.80 -6.17 -8.55
C GLN A 75 -2.57 -5.96 -9.43
N ASN A 76 -1.68 -6.93 -9.46
CA ASN A 76 -0.54 -6.94 -10.36
C ASN A 76 -0.93 -7.57 -11.69
N THR A 77 -1.06 -6.76 -12.74
CA THR A 77 -1.40 -7.24 -14.09
C THR A 77 -0.17 -7.60 -14.94
N THR A 78 1.05 -7.49 -14.38
CA THR A 78 2.29 -7.83 -15.06
C THR A 78 2.68 -9.29 -14.82
N ASN A 79 3.61 -9.81 -15.64
CA ASN A 79 4.21 -11.14 -15.43
C ASN A 79 5.44 -11.11 -14.51
N VAL A 80 5.75 -9.96 -13.90
CA VAL A 80 6.85 -9.84 -12.95
C VAL A 80 6.32 -9.56 -11.55
N THR A 81 7.01 -10.06 -10.55
CA THR A 81 6.71 -9.77 -9.14
C THR A 81 6.82 -8.27 -8.86
N LYS A 82 5.90 -7.75 -8.07
CA LYS A 82 5.89 -6.37 -7.58
C LYS A 82 6.10 -6.36 -6.07
N VAL A 83 6.79 -5.34 -5.61
CA VAL A 83 6.98 -5.10 -4.18
C VAL A 83 6.32 -3.78 -3.83
N VAL A 84 5.47 -3.80 -2.81
CA VAL A 84 4.85 -2.61 -2.21
C VAL A 84 5.41 -2.49 -0.81
N ARG A 85 6.02 -1.36 -0.51
CA ARG A 85 6.70 -1.12 0.77
C ARG A 85 6.15 0.12 1.45
N ASP A 86 6.04 0.03 2.77
CA ASP A 86 5.73 1.15 3.65
C ASP A 86 4.46 1.91 3.22
N VAL A 87 3.35 1.17 3.12
CA VAL A 87 2.04 1.74 2.79
C VAL A 87 1.57 2.62 3.92
N ASN A 88 1.42 3.91 3.67
CA ASN A 88 1.00 4.91 4.66
C ASN A 88 -0.12 5.79 4.15
N LEU A 89 -0.93 6.29 5.07
CA LEU A 89 -1.81 7.42 4.82
C LEU A 89 -1.17 8.71 5.35
N LEU A 90 -1.22 9.74 4.52
CA LEU A 90 -0.68 11.06 4.80
C LEU A 90 -1.82 12.07 4.82
N LEU A 91 -1.76 12.98 5.80
CA LEU A 91 -2.70 14.09 5.93
C LEU A 91 -2.10 15.34 5.29
N TYR A 92 -2.90 16.02 4.50
CA TYR A 92 -2.54 17.26 3.81
C TYR A 92 -3.57 18.36 4.08
N LYS A 93 -3.13 19.60 4.00
CA LYS A 93 -3.96 20.80 3.90
C LYS A 93 -3.71 21.45 2.55
N GLY A 94 -4.64 21.28 1.63
CA GLY A 94 -4.36 21.57 0.22
C GLY A 94 -3.17 20.73 -0.27
N ASP A 95 -2.10 21.37 -0.72
CA ASP A 95 -0.86 20.72 -1.17
C ASP A 95 0.22 20.63 -0.09
N SER A 96 -0.03 21.21 1.09
CA SER A 96 0.95 21.19 2.20
C SER A 96 0.81 19.91 3.01
N PHE A 97 1.92 19.20 3.17
CA PHE A 97 2.00 18.03 4.06
C PHE A 97 1.80 18.46 5.52
N VAL A 98 0.93 17.76 6.24
CA VAL A 98 0.66 17.98 7.67
C VAL A 98 1.36 16.93 8.49
N CYS A 99 1.00 15.65 8.33
CA CYS A 99 1.64 14.56 9.04
C CYS A 99 1.39 13.21 8.36
N LYS A 100 2.15 12.21 8.80
CA LYS A 100 1.94 10.80 8.49
C LYS A 100 1.07 10.20 9.59
N MET A 101 0.08 9.40 9.21
CA MET A 101 -0.72 8.63 10.17
C MET A 101 0.07 7.42 10.68
N ASP A 102 -0.18 7.03 11.92
CA ASP A 102 0.38 5.82 12.49
C ASP A 102 -0.30 4.60 11.90
N GLN A 103 0.49 3.59 11.55
CA GLN A 103 0.00 2.28 11.17
C GLN A 103 -0.39 1.51 12.44
N MET A 104 -1.57 0.91 12.41
CA MET A 104 -2.11 0.18 13.55
C MET A 104 -2.08 -1.31 13.28
N ASP A 105 -1.66 -2.08 14.27
CA ASP A 105 -1.84 -3.52 14.30
C ASP A 105 -2.45 -3.92 15.64
N HIS A 106 -3.38 -4.87 15.60
CA HIS A 106 -4.08 -5.33 16.78
C HIS A 106 -3.70 -6.77 17.08
N LEU A 107 -3.10 -7.00 18.24
CA LEU A 107 -2.91 -8.32 18.79
C LEU A 107 -3.89 -8.51 19.95
N ARG A 108 -4.84 -9.43 19.78
CA ARG A 108 -5.71 -9.87 20.88
C ARG A 108 -5.03 -11.06 21.57
N ILE A 109 -4.64 -10.88 22.81
CA ILE A 109 -4.12 -11.97 23.64
C ILE A 109 -5.25 -12.44 24.56
N THR A 110 -5.65 -13.69 24.39
CA THR A 110 -6.58 -14.33 25.30
C THR A 110 -5.77 -15.19 26.25
N SER A 111 -5.73 -14.83 27.53
CA SER A 111 -5.08 -15.64 28.56
C SER A 111 -6.14 -16.27 29.47
N LYS A 112 -5.95 -17.56 29.76
CA LYS A 112 -6.82 -18.31 30.69
C LYS A 112 -6.01 -18.63 31.94
N LYS A 113 -6.44 -18.07 33.08
CA LYS A 113 -5.84 -18.37 34.38
C LYS A 113 -6.94 -18.96 35.28
N GLY A 114 -6.94 -20.28 35.45
CA GLY A 114 -8.01 -21.00 36.12
C GLY A 114 -9.34 -20.87 35.35
N ASN A 115 -10.39 -20.40 36.00
CA ASN A 115 -11.70 -20.15 35.37
C ASN A 115 -11.85 -18.73 34.81
N THR A 116 -10.84 -17.88 34.97
CA THR A 116 -10.88 -16.48 34.47
C THR A 116 -10.26 -16.41 33.09
N ILE A 117 -11.02 -15.89 32.13
CA ILE A 117 -10.55 -15.57 30.78
C ILE A 117 -10.33 -14.07 30.73
N THR A 118 -9.11 -13.63 30.51
CA THR A 118 -8.76 -12.24 30.26
C THR A 118 -8.45 -12.06 28.79
N ASN A 119 -9.09 -11.10 28.18
CA ASN A 119 -8.81 -10.64 26.81
C ASN A 119 -8.07 -9.31 26.93
N GLU A 120 -6.80 -9.32 26.56
CA GLU A 120 -5.98 -8.11 26.47
C GLU A 120 -5.81 -7.74 24.99
N GLU A 121 -6.10 -6.51 24.66
CA GLU A 121 -5.88 -5.96 23.33
C GLU A 121 -4.63 -5.08 23.36
N HIS A 122 -3.57 -5.49 22.65
CA HIS A 122 -2.36 -4.70 22.53
C HIS A 122 -2.38 -3.99 21.17
N LEU A 123 -2.24 -2.68 21.23
CA LEU A 123 -2.07 -1.84 20.05
C LEU A 123 -0.58 -1.74 19.72
N TYR A 124 -0.19 -2.29 18.58
CA TYR A 124 1.16 -2.12 18.07
C TYR A 124 1.14 -1.04 16.99
N TYR A 125 1.90 0.01 17.22
CA TYR A 125 2.20 0.99 16.19
C TYR A 125 3.24 0.37 15.26
N GLY A 126 2.97 0.31 13.97
CA GLY A 126 3.64 -0.52 12.96
C GLY A 126 5.16 -0.44 12.83
N ALA A 127 5.83 0.36 13.64
CA ALA A 127 7.28 0.53 13.60
C ALA A 127 8.05 -0.71 14.09
N GLU A 128 7.51 -1.50 15.01
CA GLU A 128 8.25 -2.61 15.63
C GLU A 128 8.07 -3.95 14.91
N LYS A 129 6.97 -4.15 14.19
CA LYS A 129 6.69 -5.40 13.45
C LYS A 129 6.70 -5.25 11.94
N GLY A 130 7.23 -4.18 11.45
CA GLY A 130 7.27 -3.88 10.03
C GLY A 130 6.08 -3.03 9.61
N SER A 131 6.36 -2.18 8.67
CA SER A 131 5.37 -1.40 7.95
C SER A 131 4.48 -2.35 7.13
N TYR A 132 3.31 -1.90 6.74
CA TYR A 132 2.51 -2.58 5.73
C TYR A 132 3.31 -2.72 4.43
N SER A 133 4.03 -3.83 4.32
CA SER A 133 4.90 -4.13 3.19
C SER A 133 4.69 -5.57 2.75
N PHE A 134 4.59 -5.80 1.45
CA PHE A 134 4.28 -7.11 0.91
C PHE A 134 4.75 -7.28 -0.53
N VAL A 135 4.78 -8.51 -0.98
CA VAL A 135 5.18 -8.91 -2.32
C VAL A 135 3.96 -9.45 -3.05
N ILE A 136 3.77 -9.02 -4.30
CA ILE A 136 2.67 -9.43 -5.15
C ILE A 136 3.23 -10.21 -6.33
N GLY A 137 2.89 -11.50 -6.40
CA GLY A 137 3.29 -12.36 -7.51
C GLY A 137 2.77 -11.88 -8.87
N PRO A 138 3.29 -12.45 -9.96
CA PRO A 138 2.79 -12.19 -11.32
C PRO A 138 1.30 -12.52 -11.45
N ARG A 139 0.55 -11.66 -12.13
CA ARG A 139 -0.87 -11.85 -12.40
C ARG A 139 -1.71 -12.17 -11.15
N ASN A 140 -1.30 -11.66 -10.00
CA ASN A 140 -1.92 -11.94 -8.72
C ASN A 140 -2.61 -10.71 -8.14
N LEU A 141 -3.56 -10.97 -7.24
CA LEU A 141 -4.27 -9.97 -6.45
C LEU A 141 -4.00 -10.27 -4.97
N VAL A 142 -3.68 -9.24 -4.22
CA VAL A 142 -3.43 -9.31 -2.78
C VAL A 142 -4.38 -8.36 -2.08
N HIS A 143 -5.01 -8.87 -1.04
CA HIS A 143 -5.96 -8.15 -0.21
C HIS A 143 -5.33 -7.84 1.14
N HIS A 144 -5.35 -6.57 1.55
CA HIS A 144 -4.79 -6.12 2.82
C HIS A 144 -5.78 -5.26 3.59
N GLU A 145 -6.08 -5.69 4.79
CA GLU A 145 -6.78 -4.87 5.77
C GLU A 145 -5.75 -4.03 6.52
N CYS A 146 -5.93 -2.73 6.46
CA CYS A 146 -5.05 -1.76 7.12
C CYS A 146 -5.88 -0.86 8.04
N GLU A 147 -5.25 -0.40 9.09
CA GLU A 147 -5.82 0.64 9.93
C GLU A 147 -4.78 1.71 10.19
N PHE A 148 -5.19 2.95 10.04
CA PHE A 148 -4.33 4.11 10.28
C PHE A 148 -4.98 5.01 11.31
N MET A 149 -4.15 5.60 12.16
CA MET A 149 -4.62 6.51 13.19
C MET A 149 -3.76 7.77 13.23
N TYR A 150 -4.41 8.88 13.44
CA TYR A 150 -3.78 10.13 13.85
C TYR A 150 -4.33 10.53 15.20
N LYS A 151 -3.42 10.78 16.14
CA LYS A 151 -3.72 11.13 17.53
C LYS A 151 -3.33 12.57 17.76
N ALA A 152 -4.29 13.39 18.20
CA ALA A 152 -4.04 14.77 18.53
C ALA A 152 -4.54 15.09 19.95
N GLN A 153 -3.77 15.90 20.66
CA GLN A 153 -4.24 16.50 21.91
C GLN A 153 -5.14 17.71 21.60
N ASP A 154 -6.06 18.02 22.49
CA ASP A 154 -7.01 19.12 22.31
C ASP A 154 -6.34 20.48 22.03
N SER A 155 -5.13 20.72 22.56
CA SER A 155 -4.34 21.92 22.32
C SER A 155 -3.80 22.00 20.89
N GLU A 156 -3.51 20.86 20.26
CA GLU A 156 -2.98 20.76 18.89
C GLU A 156 -4.09 20.84 17.85
N LEU A 157 -5.30 20.43 18.20
CA LEU A 157 -6.46 20.42 17.30
C LEU A 157 -6.79 21.80 16.73
N LYS A 158 -6.56 22.86 17.49
CA LYS A 158 -6.86 24.22 17.04
C LYS A 158 -6.00 24.66 15.86
N ASN A 159 -4.82 24.07 15.70
CA ASN A 159 -3.80 24.47 14.72
C ASN A 159 -3.61 23.46 13.58
N LEU A 160 -3.92 22.20 13.82
CA LEU A 160 -3.72 21.12 12.84
C LEU A 160 -5.00 20.84 12.04
N LYS A 161 -5.21 21.61 10.98
CA LYS A 161 -6.31 21.37 10.05
C LYS A 161 -5.79 20.64 8.82
N PHE A 162 -6.44 19.55 8.48
CA PHE A 162 -6.21 18.86 7.20
C PHE A 162 -7.53 18.71 6.45
N ASP A 163 -7.46 18.56 5.14
CA ASP A 163 -8.63 18.41 4.28
C ASP A 163 -8.44 17.33 3.20
N THR A 164 -7.28 16.70 3.20
CA THR A 164 -6.94 15.76 2.13
C THR A 164 -6.18 14.57 2.71
N LEU A 165 -6.59 13.39 2.29
CA LEU A 165 -5.98 12.12 2.62
C LEU A 165 -5.30 11.57 1.37
N LYS A 166 -4.00 11.28 1.46
CA LYS A 166 -3.22 10.69 0.37
C LYS A 166 -2.61 9.36 0.80
N LEU A 167 -2.58 8.39 -0.12
CA LEU A 167 -1.84 7.14 0.01
C LEU A 167 -0.42 7.35 -0.46
N ARG A 168 0.55 6.85 0.30
CA ARG A 168 1.95 6.76 -0.08
C ARG A 168 2.44 5.33 0.04
N TYR A 169 3.23 4.89 -0.93
CA TYR A 169 4.03 3.67 -0.82
C TYR A 169 5.30 3.78 -1.67
N TYR A 170 6.22 2.84 -1.48
CA TYR A 170 7.45 2.72 -2.25
C TYR A 170 7.49 1.40 -3.00
N ASP A 171 8.08 1.38 -4.21
CA ASP A 171 8.34 0.15 -4.96
C ASP A 171 9.68 -0.50 -4.56
N GLU A 172 10.04 -1.58 -5.28
CA GLU A 172 11.31 -2.30 -5.08
C GLU A 172 12.56 -1.45 -5.35
N LYS A 173 12.42 -0.36 -6.11
CA LYS A 173 13.49 0.58 -6.42
C LYS A 173 13.52 1.80 -5.50
N ASN A 174 12.72 1.77 -4.44
CA ASN A 174 12.54 2.88 -3.52
C ASN A 174 11.94 4.14 -4.18
N LYS A 175 11.24 3.97 -5.30
CA LYS A 175 10.48 5.06 -5.91
C LYS A 175 9.21 5.28 -5.13
N GLU A 176 8.97 6.53 -4.75
CA GLU A 176 7.77 6.97 -4.05
C GLU A 176 6.59 7.11 -5.02
N TYR A 177 5.44 6.64 -4.56
CA TYR A 177 4.14 6.83 -5.21
C TYR A 177 3.20 7.51 -4.23
N LEU A 178 2.56 8.56 -4.69
CA LEU A 178 1.64 9.37 -3.90
C LEU A 178 0.33 9.57 -4.67
N PHE A 179 -0.78 9.17 -4.06
CA PHE A 179 -2.10 9.22 -4.67
C PHE A 179 -3.13 9.90 -3.77
N LEU A 180 -4.03 10.65 -4.36
CA LEU A 180 -5.20 11.17 -3.66
C LEU A 180 -6.16 10.03 -3.33
N ILE A 181 -6.47 9.87 -2.05
CA ILE A 181 -7.52 8.94 -1.58
C ILE A 181 -8.84 9.68 -1.46
N ARG A 182 -8.86 10.73 -0.63
CA ARG A 182 -10.11 11.45 -0.36
C ARG A 182 -9.86 12.89 0.06
N LYS A 183 -10.74 13.77 -0.37
CA LYS A 183 -10.88 15.10 0.22
C LYS A 183 -11.88 15.04 1.37
N ILE A 184 -11.56 15.70 2.48
CA ILE A 184 -12.34 15.73 3.70
C ILE A 184 -12.76 17.18 3.93
N ASN A 185 -14.04 17.46 3.72
CA ASN A 185 -14.54 18.84 3.78
C ASN A 185 -14.55 19.41 5.20
N ASP A 186 -14.75 18.57 6.19
CA ASP A 186 -14.91 18.92 7.61
C ASP A 186 -13.88 18.15 8.45
N CYS A 187 -12.60 18.50 8.29
CA CYS A 187 -11.61 18.00 9.23
C CYS A 187 -11.94 18.50 10.64
N TRP A 188 -11.77 17.71 11.64
CA TRP A 188 -12.11 17.97 13.04
C TRP A 188 -13.61 17.95 13.38
N ASN A 189 -14.43 17.41 12.50
CA ASN A 189 -15.78 17.05 12.89
C ASN A 189 -15.74 15.72 13.65
N LYS A 190 -16.23 15.69 14.88
CA LYS A 190 -16.33 14.49 15.73
C LYS A 190 -17.43 13.52 15.25
N LYS A 191 -17.60 13.37 13.97
CA LYS A 191 -18.51 12.41 13.35
C LYS A 191 -17.73 11.31 12.67
N LEU A 192 -18.19 10.09 12.86
CA LEU A 192 -17.78 8.98 12.01
C LEU A 192 -18.45 9.12 10.65
N TYR A 193 -17.67 8.89 9.61
CA TYR A 193 -18.16 8.95 8.24
C TYR A 193 -18.70 7.58 7.79
N PRO A 194 -19.60 7.56 6.79
CA PRO A 194 -20.12 6.29 6.26
C PRO A 194 -19.03 5.50 5.56
N ASN A 195 -19.13 4.18 5.64
CA ASN A 195 -18.25 3.27 4.90
C ASN A 195 -18.56 3.31 3.40
N ASP A 196 -17.55 2.98 2.60
CA ASP A 196 -17.75 2.81 1.16
C ASP A 196 -18.51 1.50 0.88
N LYS A 197 -19.45 1.57 -0.04
CA LYS A 197 -20.19 0.38 -0.50
C LYS A 197 -19.43 -0.38 -1.57
N GLU A 198 -18.67 0.34 -2.39
CA GLU A 198 -17.98 -0.19 -3.55
C GLU A 198 -16.48 0.09 -3.51
N TRP A 199 -15.73 -0.67 -4.31
CA TRP A 199 -14.32 -0.47 -4.50
C TRP A 199 -14.05 0.78 -5.34
N ILE A 200 -13.05 1.54 -4.94
CA ILE A 200 -12.62 2.77 -5.60
C ILE A 200 -11.22 2.57 -6.15
N LEU A 201 -11.07 2.69 -7.45
CA LEU A 201 -9.76 2.64 -8.11
C LEU A 201 -8.98 3.93 -7.84
N ILE A 202 -7.77 3.77 -7.38
CA ILE A 202 -6.80 4.87 -7.23
C ILE A 202 -6.21 5.19 -8.60
N LYS A 203 -6.29 6.45 -8.99
CA LYS A 203 -5.75 6.97 -10.26
C LYS A 203 -4.72 8.05 -10.01
#